data_59e2c06d7d9cd50ea3919c0a9ededb68
#
_entry.id   59e2c06d7d9cd50ea3919c0a9ededb68
#
_cell.length_a   1.000
_cell.length_b   1.000
_cell.length_c   1.000
_cell.angle_alpha   90.00
_cell.angle_beta   90.00
_cell.angle_gamma   90.00
#
_symmetry.space_group_name_H-M   'P 1'
#
loop_
_entity.id
_entity.type
_entity.pdbx_description
1 polymer ?
#
loop_
_entity_poly.entity_id
_entity_poly.type
_entity_poly.pdbx_seq_one_letter_code
_entity_poly.pdbx_strand_id
1 'polypeptide(L)'
;MRSYPVSTALNGVGERLNSGCTPRGRHILRIVIGRGCALNTVFVGRRPSGETYTPELALQQPQRDWILTRILWLSGAESGFNRGGECDTLRRYIYIHGTPDSEPLGNPRSHGCIRMRNRDIVELADLVEAGDEVVIEGEPPLLSPRRDFSSGQAL
;
A
#
# COMPACT_ATOMS: atom_id res chain seq x y z
N MET A 1 5.82 -15.84 -16.05
CA MET A 1 5.08 -15.20 -14.94
C MET A 1 6.07 -14.86 -13.84
N ARG A 2 6.01 -13.64 -13.29
CA ARG A 2 6.85 -13.23 -12.16
C ARG A 2 5.97 -13.05 -10.93
N SER A 3 6.53 -13.31 -9.75
CA SER A 3 5.83 -13.18 -8.47
C SER A 3 6.76 -12.51 -7.46
N TYR A 4 6.21 -11.63 -6.65
CA TYR A 4 6.94 -10.87 -5.63
C TYR A 4 6.20 -10.91 -4.31
N PRO A 5 6.91 -11.08 -3.18
CA PRO A 5 6.29 -10.90 -1.87
C PRO A 5 5.95 -9.42 -1.64
N VAL A 6 4.80 -9.17 -1.05
CA VAL A 6 4.33 -7.83 -0.70
C VAL A 6 3.77 -7.78 0.72
N SER A 7 3.65 -6.60 1.28
CA SER A 7 2.88 -6.34 2.49
C SER A 7 1.80 -5.30 2.22
N THR A 8 0.60 -5.56 2.68
CA THR A 8 -0.56 -4.71 2.53
C THR A 8 -0.96 -4.07 3.87
N ALA A 9 -2.14 -3.48 3.94
CA ALA A 9 -2.60 -2.76 5.12
C ALA A 9 -2.79 -3.65 6.36
N LEU A 10 -2.36 -3.13 7.51
CA LEU A 10 -2.59 -3.76 8.81
C LEU A 10 -4.09 -3.98 9.07
N ASN A 11 -4.93 -3.04 8.66
CA ASN A 11 -6.39 -3.10 8.84
C ASN A 11 -7.10 -4.01 7.81
N GLY A 12 -6.34 -4.71 6.95
CA GLY A 12 -6.90 -5.59 5.94
C GLY A 12 -7.38 -4.84 4.70
N VAL A 13 -8.40 -5.39 4.03
CA VAL A 13 -8.95 -4.82 2.80
C VAL A 13 -10.14 -3.91 3.06
N GLY A 14 -10.26 -2.85 2.29
CA GLY A 14 -11.36 -1.89 2.36
C GLY A 14 -11.12 -0.67 1.49
N GLU A 15 -12.19 -0.10 0.99
CA GLU A 15 -12.16 0.94 -0.05
C GLU A 15 -12.38 2.35 0.51
N ARG A 16 -12.91 2.49 1.72
CA ARG A 16 -13.28 3.80 2.28
C ARG A 16 -12.09 4.68 2.62
N LEU A 17 -12.27 5.97 2.41
CA LEU A 17 -11.35 7.01 2.88
C LEU A 17 -11.13 6.90 4.40
N ASN A 18 -9.89 7.07 4.84
CA ASN A 18 -9.47 6.99 6.24
C ASN A 18 -9.65 5.61 6.90
N SER A 19 -9.96 4.57 6.15
CA SER A 19 -10.05 3.21 6.69
C SER A 19 -8.70 2.62 7.09
N GLY A 20 -7.61 3.10 6.50
CA GLY A 20 -6.29 2.48 6.63
C GLY A 20 -6.19 1.10 5.99
N CYS A 21 -7.12 0.76 5.11
CA CYS A 21 -7.21 -0.52 4.41
C CYS A 21 -6.65 -0.44 2.99
N THR A 22 -6.24 -1.58 2.43
CA THR A 22 -5.88 -1.69 1.01
C THR A 22 -7.16 -1.89 0.18
N PRO A 23 -7.43 -1.06 -0.83
CA PRO A 23 -8.63 -1.18 -1.64
C PRO A 23 -8.56 -2.38 -2.58
N ARG A 24 -9.69 -3.05 -2.75
CA ARG A 24 -9.85 -4.18 -3.67
C ARG A 24 -10.32 -3.73 -5.06
N GLY A 25 -10.32 -4.69 -5.96
CA GLY A 25 -10.91 -4.58 -7.29
C GLY A 25 -9.93 -4.11 -8.35
N ARG A 26 -10.49 -3.66 -9.46
CA ARG A 26 -9.73 -3.22 -10.63
C ARG A 26 -9.24 -1.79 -10.45
N HIS A 27 -7.97 -1.61 -10.75
CA HIS A 27 -7.27 -0.34 -10.72
C HIS A 27 -6.52 -0.13 -12.03
N ILE A 28 -6.16 1.11 -12.29
CA ILE A 28 -5.24 1.49 -13.36
C ILE A 28 -3.99 2.08 -12.73
N LEU A 29 -2.83 1.67 -13.21
CA LEU A 29 -1.57 2.32 -12.87
C LEU A 29 -1.59 3.73 -13.46
N ARG A 30 -1.67 4.73 -12.58
CA ARG A 30 -1.81 6.12 -13.00
C ARG A 30 -0.52 6.74 -13.45
N ILE A 31 0.55 6.50 -12.69
CA ILE A 31 1.88 7.04 -12.95
C ILE A 31 2.94 6.20 -12.23
N VAL A 32 4.11 6.08 -12.86
CA VAL A 32 5.33 5.53 -12.27
C VAL A 32 6.26 6.67 -11.94
N ILE A 33 6.64 6.80 -10.68
CA ILE A 33 7.51 7.86 -10.18
C ILE A 33 8.84 7.26 -9.72
N GLY A 34 9.94 7.95 -10.05
CA GLY A 34 11.27 7.60 -9.55
C GLY A 34 12.08 6.68 -10.47
N ARG A 35 11.67 6.46 -11.73
CA ARG A 35 12.55 5.80 -12.70
C ARG A 35 13.86 6.56 -12.82
N GLY A 36 14.98 5.84 -12.77
CA GLY A 36 16.31 6.43 -12.74
C GLY A 36 16.83 6.91 -11.39
N CYS A 37 15.97 6.97 -10.36
CA CYS A 37 16.44 7.23 -9.01
C CYS A 37 17.19 6.03 -8.42
N ALA A 38 18.15 6.31 -7.53
CA ALA A 38 18.88 5.28 -6.82
C ALA A 38 17.96 4.47 -5.88
N LEU A 39 18.37 3.24 -5.57
CA LEU A 39 17.75 2.46 -4.48
C LEU A 39 17.77 3.27 -3.18
N ASN A 40 16.74 3.11 -2.36
CA ASN A 40 16.58 3.80 -1.09
C ASN A 40 16.36 5.32 -1.19
N THR A 41 16.16 5.87 -2.39
CA THR A 41 15.69 7.25 -2.53
C THR A 41 14.40 7.42 -1.72
N VAL A 42 14.40 8.40 -0.83
CA VAL A 42 13.23 8.72 0.01
C VAL A 42 12.30 9.67 -0.73
N PHE A 43 11.02 9.31 -0.79
CA PHE A 43 9.98 10.14 -1.39
C PHE A 43 9.12 10.77 -0.30
N VAL A 44 8.83 12.05 -0.46
CA VAL A 44 7.87 12.81 0.36
C VAL A 44 6.95 13.58 -0.58
N GLY A 45 5.65 13.45 -0.39
CA GLY A 45 4.68 14.09 -1.29
C GLY A 45 4.88 13.70 -2.77
N ARG A 46 5.26 12.47 -3.03
CA ARG A 46 5.52 11.90 -4.37
C ARG A 46 6.69 12.54 -5.11
N ARG A 47 7.63 13.11 -4.37
CA ARG A 47 8.87 13.71 -4.92
C ARG A 47 10.08 13.21 -4.15
N PRO A 48 11.24 13.04 -4.81
CA PRO A 48 12.48 12.78 -4.10
C PRO A 48 12.75 13.90 -3.07
N SER A 49 13.00 13.50 -1.83
CA SER A 49 13.26 14.46 -0.73
C SER A 49 14.71 14.97 -0.70
N GLY A 50 15.59 14.35 -1.46
CA GLY A 50 17.04 14.55 -1.34
C GLY A 50 17.71 13.64 -0.33
N GLU A 51 16.92 12.89 0.45
CA GLU A 51 17.42 11.91 1.41
C GLU A 51 17.58 10.53 0.76
N THR A 52 18.52 9.76 1.27
CA THR A 52 18.66 8.33 1.01
C THR A 52 18.43 7.59 2.32
N TYR A 53 17.56 6.58 2.30
CA TYR A 53 17.30 5.79 3.49
C TYR A 53 18.55 5.07 3.97
N THR A 54 18.81 5.17 5.26
CA THR A 54 19.78 4.40 6.00
C THR A 54 19.19 3.94 7.33
N PRO A 55 19.68 2.85 7.94
CA PRO A 55 19.26 2.44 9.28
C PRO A 55 19.46 3.55 10.33
N GLU A 56 20.52 4.34 10.20
CA GLU A 56 20.83 5.47 11.10
C GLU A 56 19.77 6.57 10.98
N LEU A 57 19.35 6.90 9.76
CA LEU A 57 18.27 7.86 9.54
C LEU A 57 16.95 7.37 10.13
N ALA A 58 16.67 6.08 10.01
CA ALA A 58 15.49 5.47 10.60
C ALA A 58 15.49 5.54 12.13
N LEU A 59 16.63 5.36 12.77
CA LEU A 59 16.77 5.50 14.23
C LEU A 59 16.50 6.93 14.70
N GLN A 60 16.83 7.93 13.91
CA GLN A 60 16.53 9.34 14.19
C GLN A 60 15.05 9.69 14.01
N GLN A 61 14.34 8.92 13.20
CA GLN A 61 12.93 9.15 12.85
C GLN A 61 12.09 7.87 12.96
N PRO A 62 11.94 7.31 14.16
CA PRO A 62 11.37 5.97 14.36
C PRO A 62 9.88 5.86 14.01
N GLN A 63 9.17 6.99 13.92
CA GLN A 63 7.73 7.01 13.58
C GLN A 63 7.45 7.31 12.11
N ARG A 64 8.49 7.51 11.31
CA ARG A 64 8.34 7.87 9.91
C ARG A 64 7.94 6.67 9.07
N ASP A 65 6.92 6.83 8.25
CA ASP A 65 6.56 5.86 7.21
C ASP A 65 7.44 6.08 5.98
N TRP A 66 8.20 5.05 5.60
CA TRP A 66 9.20 5.15 4.54
C TRP A 66 8.62 4.73 3.20
N ILE A 67 8.58 5.66 2.27
CA ILE A 67 8.25 5.41 0.86
C ILE A 67 9.54 5.54 0.06
N LEU A 68 10.04 4.41 -0.44
CA LEU A 68 11.38 4.32 -1.00
C LEU A 68 11.38 3.87 -2.47
N THR A 69 12.41 4.26 -3.17
CA THR A 69 12.90 3.69 -4.44
C THR A 69 12.04 3.99 -5.65
N ARG A 70 10.75 3.66 -5.63
CA ARG A 70 9.76 3.91 -6.71
C ARG A 70 8.38 4.05 -6.09
N ILE A 71 7.53 4.80 -6.78
CA ILE A 71 6.10 4.87 -6.49
C ILE A 71 5.34 4.49 -7.76
N LEU A 72 4.48 3.50 -7.65
CA LEU A 72 3.44 3.17 -8.62
C LEU A 72 2.11 3.63 -8.03
N TRP A 73 1.59 4.74 -8.50
CA TRP A 73 0.37 5.33 -7.97
C TRP A 73 -0.85 4.78 -8.68
N LEU A 74 -1.80 4.24 -7.91
CA LEU A 74 -2.99 3.57 -8.42
C LEU A 74 -4.20 4.51 -8.46
N SER A 75 -5.05 4.30 -9.45
CA SER A 75 -6.37 4.90 -9.58
C SER A 75 -7.41 3.78 -9.64
N GLY A 76 -8.52 3.91 -8.93
CA GLY A 76 -9.63 2.97 -9.05
C GLY A 76 -10.24 2.98 -10.45
N ALA A 77 -10.67 1.83 -10.93
CA ALA A 77 -11.35 1.65 -12.21
C ALA A 77 -12.85 1.40 -12.08
N GLU A 78 -13.36 1.18 -10.87
CA GLU A 78 -14.75 0.81 -10.59
C GLU A 78 -15.47 1.95 -9.86
N SER A 79 -16.29 2.70 -10.60
CA SER A 79 -17.06 3.83 -10.06
C SER A 79 -17.98 3.38 -8.92
N GLY A 80 -17.93 4.12 -7.79
CA GLY A 80 -18.73 3.84 -6.61
C GLY A 80 -18.17 2.73 -5.72
N PHE A 81 -17.15 1.99 -6.16
CA PHE A 81 -16.49 0.96 -5.37
C PHE A 81 -15.08 1.39 -4.92
N ASN A 82 -14.19 1.73 -5.86
CA ASN A 82 -12.84 2.21 -5.57
C ASN A 82 -12.48 3.49 -6.32
N ARG A 83 -13.46 4.10 -7.00
CA ARG A 83 -13.31 5.36 -7.73
C ARG A 83 -14.45 6.31 -7.40
N GLY A 84 -14.08 7.55 -7.07
CA GLY A 84 -15.00 8.63 -6.74
C GLY A 84 -15.45 8.64 -5.28
N GLY A 85 -16.06 9.76 -4.86
CA GLY A 85 -16.62 9.93 -3.52
C GLY A 85 -15.64 9.61 -2.38
N GLU A 86 -16.12 8.88 -1.39
CA GLU A 86 -15.35 8.49 -0.19
C GLU A 86 -14.55 7.20 -0.36
N CYS A 87 -14.50 6.62 -1.55
CA CYS A 87 -13.80 5.38 -1.84
C CYS A 87 -12.74 5.52 -2.96
N ASP A 88 -12.31 6.72 -3.25
CA ASP A 88 -11.41 7.00 -4.38
C ASP A 88 -9.97 6.61 -4.06
N THR A 89 -9.47 5.54 -4.69
CA THR A 89 -8.11 5.02 -4.49
C THR A 89 -7.04 6.07 -4.78
N LEU A 90 -7.20 6.86 -5.86
CA LEU A 90 -6.22 7.89 -6.23
C LEU A 90 -6.10 8.97 -5.14
N ARG A 91 -7.23 9.45 -4.64
CA ARG A 91 -7.30 10.47 -3.58
C ARG A 91 -6.87 9.95 -2.21
N ARG A 92 -6.93 8.65 -2.02
CA ARG A 92 -6.42 7.97 -0.82
C ARG A 92 -4.90 7.77 -0.86
N TYR A 93 -4.23 8.16 -1.95
CA TYR A 93 -2.78 8.01 -2.12
C TYR A 93 -2.31 6.57 -1.97
N ILE A 94 -2.98 5.63 -2.63
CA ILE A 94 -2.61 4.22 -2.61
C ILE A 94 -1.53 3.96 -3.65
N TYR A 95 -0.35 3.56 -3.16
CA TYR A 95 0.81 3.25 -3.97
C TYR A 95 1.26 1.80 -3.82
N ILE A 96 1.94 1.29 -4.85
CA ILE A 96 2.91 0.22 -4.69
C ILE A 96 4.28 0.90 -4.60
N HIS A 97 5.06 0.63 -3.55
CA HIS A 97 6.32 1.32 -3.32
C HIS A 97 7.36 0.44 -2.63
N GLY A 98 8.63 0.86 -2.71
CA GLY A 98 9.70 0.23 -1.96
C GLY A 98 9.62 0.54 -0.47
N THR A 99 10.17 -0.37 0.33
CA THR A 99 10.25 -0.28 1.80
C THR A 99 11.66 -0.64 2.26
N PRO A 100 12.10 -0.27 3.48
CA PRO A 100 13.39 -0.72 3.99
C PRO A 100 13.57 -2.22 3.86
N ASP A 101 14.76 -2.67 3.42
CA ASP A 101 15.05 -4.09 3.23
C ASP A 101 14.99 -4.91 4.54
N SER A 102 15.08 -4.23 5.69
CA SER A 102 14.89 -4.81 7.02
C SER A 102 13.43 -5.10 7.37
N GLU A 103 12.48 -4.50 6.65
CA GLU A 103 11.05 -4.75 6.88
C GLU A 103 10.65 -6.14 6.39
N PRO A 104 10.03 -6.96 7.26
CA PRO A 104 9.52 -8.25 6.83
C PRO A 104 8.32 -8.06 5.89
N LEU A 105 8.33 -8.79 4.78
CA LEU A 105 7.21 -8.84 3.83
C LEU A 105 6.33 -10.07 4.08
N GLY A 106 5.12 -10.04 3.55
CA GLY A 106 4.13 -11.10 3.72
C GLY A 106 3.21 -10.91 4.94
N ASN A 107 3.49 -9.92 5.79
CA ASN A 107 2.64 -9.58 6.93
C ASN A 107 2.00 -8.20 6.70
N PRO A 108 0.70 -8.04 6.99
CA PRO A 108 0.03 -6.74 6.88
C PRO A 108 0.63 -5.72 7.86
N ARG A 109 1.06 -4.56 7.37
CA ARG A 109 1.70 -3.51 8.18
C ARG A 109 1.44 -2.09 7.75
N SER A 110 0.99 -1.85 6.51
CA SER A 110 0.83 -0.51 5.98
C SER A 110 -0.48 0.15 6.41
N HIS A 111 -0.66 1.41 6.01
CA HIS A 111 -1.89 2.17 6.18
C HIS A 111 -2.73 2.22 4.88
N GLY A 112 -2.53 1.26 3.99
CA GLY A 112 -3.26 1.12 2.72
C GLY A 112 -2.38 0.81 1.52
N CYS A 113 -1.16 1.34 1.47
CA CYS A 113 -0.21 1.08 0.39
C CYS A 113 0.30 -0.36 0.37
N ILE A 114 0.78 -0.78 -0.78
CA ILE A 114 1.39 -2.09 -1.00
C ILE A 114 2.91 -1.92 -0.97
N ARG A 115 3.57 -2.57 -0.01
CA ARG A 115 5.01 -2.50 0.19
C ARG A 115 5.71 -3.65 -0.51
N MET A 116 6.81 -3.34 -1.20
CA MET A 116 7.67 -4.30 -1.88
C MET A 116 9.12 -4.10 -1.47
N ARG A 117 9.97 -5.11 -1.70
CA ARG A 117 11.42 -4.93 -1.61
C ARG A 117 11.90 -3.93 -2.65
N ASN A 118 12.94 -3.18 -2.31
CA ASN A 118 13.48 -2.15 -3.22
C ASN A 118 13.91 -2.71 -4.58
N ARG A 119 14.52 -3.88 -4.62
CA ARG A 119 14.91 -4.54 -5.89
C ARG A 119 13.70 -4.96 -6.72
N ASP A 120 12.68 -5.48 -6.05
CA ASP A 120 11.48 -5.99 -6.71
C ASP A 120 10.67 -4.84 -7.30
N ILE A 121 10.54 -3.71 -6.59
CA ILE A 121 9.83 -2.55 -7.12
C ILE A 121 10.55 -1.88 -8.29
N VAL A 122 11.89 -1.91 -8.33
CA VAL A 122 12.65 -1.46 -9.51
C VAL A 122 12.32 -2.33 -10.71
N GLU A 123 12.39 -3.65 -10.56
CA GLU A 123 12.08 -4.58 -11.65
C GLU A 123 10.64 -4.41 -12.12
N LEU A 124 9.68 -4.33 -11.19
CA LEU A 124 8.29 -4.12 -11.54
C LEU A 124 8.08 -2.79 -12.27
N ALA A 125 8.67 -1.70 -11.78
CA ALA A 125 8.55 -0.38 -12.40
C ALA A 125 9.12 -0.33 -13.83
N ASP A 126 10.10 -1.18 -14.14
CA ASP A 126 10.68 -1.28 -15.50
C ASP A 126 9.80 -2.11 -16.45
N LEU A 127 8.92 -2.97 -15.91
CA LEU A 127 8.04 -3.86 -16.68
C LEU A 127 6.67 -3.28 -16.99
N VAL A 128 6.22 -2.27 -16.24
CA VAL A 128 4.87 -1.73 -16.31
C VAL A 128 4.86 -0.30 -16.81
N GLU A 129 3.70 0.12 -17.34
CA GLU A 129 3.50 1.48 -17.81
C GLU A 129 2.19 2.07 -17.28
N ALA A 130 2.09 3.41 -17.31
CA ALA A 130 0.83 4.08 -17.02
C ALA A 130 -0.26 3.60 -17.98
N GLY A 131 -1.41 3.22 -17.42
CA GLY A 131 -2.52 2.62 -18.16
C GLY A 131 -2.66 1.11 -17.94
N ASP A 132 -1.63 0.44 -17.42
CA ASP A 132 -1.73 -0.98 -17.11
C ASP A 132 -2.77 -1.25 -16.02
N GLU A 133 -3.47 -2.37 -16.16
CA GLU A 133 -4.46 -2.80 -15.18
C GLU A 133 -3.78 -3.48 -13.98
N VAL A 134 -4.26 -3.14 -12.79
CA VAL A 134 -3.85 -3.76 -11.53
C VAL A 134 -5.10 -4.25 -10.81
N VAL A 135 -5.17 -5.54 -10.51
CA VAL A 135 -6.28 -6.11 -9.74
C VAL A 135 -5.79 -6.43 -8.34
N ILE A 136 -6.48 -5.91 -7.34
CA ILE A 136 -6.22 -6.20 -5.93
C ILE A 136 -7.34 -7.10 -5.42
N GLU A 137 -6.96 -8.32 -5.08
CA GLU A 137 -7.86 -9.31 -4.52
C GLU A 137 -7.64 -9.43 -3.01
N GLY A 138 -8.68 -9.75 -2.29
CA GLY A 138 -8.62 -10.00 -0.86
C GLY A 138 -10.01 -10.25 -0.30
N GLU A 139 -10.06 -11.07 0.73
CA GLU A 139 -11.29 -11.29 1.47
C GLU A 139 -11.36 -10.34 2.67
N PRO A 140 -12.55 -9.82 3.01
CA PRO A 140 -12.70 -9.09 4.26
C PRO A 140 -12.35 -10.02 5.42
N PRO A 141 -11.79 -9.48 6.53
CA PRO A 141 -11.55 -10.30 7.70
C PRO A 141 -12.83 -11.02 8.10
N LEU A 142 -12.73 -12.31 8.36
CA LEU A 142 -13.83 -13.07 8.90
C LEU A 142 -14.35 -12.33 10.14
N LEU A 143 -15.60 -11.90 10.11
CA LEU A 143 -16.25 -11.34 11.29
C LEU A 143 -16.14 -12.39 12.37
N SER A 144 -15.38 -12.12 13.42
CA SER A 144 -15.39 -12.93 14.62
C SER A 144 -16.87 -13.08 15.03
N PRO A 145 -17.36 -14.29 15.31
CA PRO A 145 -18.73 -14.46 15.73
C PRO A 145 -18.97 -13.50 16.90
N ARG A 146 -20.00 -12.66 16.78
CA ARG A 146 -20.41 -11.80 17.89
C ARG A 146 -20.54 -12.72 19.09
N ARG A 147 -19.77 -12.48 20.13
CA ARG A 147 -20.08 -13.10 21.43
C ARG A 147 -21.43 -12.53 21.84
N ASP A 148 -22.45 -13.33 21.63
CA ASP A 148 -23.77 -13.06 22.22
C ASP A 148 -23.58 -13.05 23.73
N PHE A 149 -23.52 -11.87 24.31
CA PHE A 149 -23.77 -11.71 25.73
C PHE A 149 -25.28 -11.76 25.96
N SER A 150 -25.86 -12.93 25.71
CA SER A 150 -27.17 -13.28 26.22
C SER A 150 -26.97 -14.21 27.39
N SER A 151 -26.93 -13.65 28.57
CA SER A 151 -27.45 -14.34 29.75
C SER A 151 -27.75 -13.31 30.82
N GLY A 152 -28.92 -12.73 30.65
CA GLY A 152 -29.67 -12.35 31.80
C GLY A 152 -30.09 -13.63 32.49
N GLN A 153 -29.77 -13.78 33.74
CA GLN A 153 -30.57 -14.55 34.67
C GLN A 153 -30.90 -13.65 35.82
N ALA A 154 -32.15 -13.28 35.80
CA ALA A 154 -32.84 -12.86 36.97
C ALA A 154 -33.06 -14.08 37.89
N LEU A 155 -32.77 -13.94 39.14
CA LEU A 155 -33.53 -14.46 40.27
C LEU A 155 -33.47 -13.43 41.38
#